data_28a0ad335935789d72533975b54aaf57
#
_entry.id   28a0ad335935789d72533975b54aaf57
#
_cell.length_a   1.000
_cell.length_b   1.000
_cell.length_c   1.000
_cell.angle_alpha   90.00
_cell.angle_beta   90.00
_cell.angle_gamma   90.00
#
_symmetry.space_group_name_H-M   'P 1'
#
loop_
_entity.id
_entity.type
_entity.pdbx_description
1 polymer ?
#
loop_
_entity_poly.entity_id
_entity_poly.type
_entity_poly.pdbx_seq_one_letter_code
_entity_poly.pdbx_strand_id
1 'polypeptide(L)'
;MGDSVIINEIYVSPNSEEYGGIDWNGDGEIGRFSNQFLELHNPTDSAIDIGGWWIDDLENGGSPMCSIAWGTVIEPGAYVVFYRAQTNIEFDYWEGDTVTISNGEGLEIDSVSYPSEDSDFGIPYGYGSDGGWAKLSDSTPTPGGANDQEWVGVNHLMGNCYPPEDHIHRGEYILEGRVVTMESQTDVIDDGRILIRDGVIEEVWSSSEPTPSSAEGVVSIPTSGTIYPGFIDPHNHAHYNIIPLWDHGTSGWQNRYQWQADDAYRDAKDVGCSTSDSSTMRFAELRAIAGGNTAIQGSSTSNKDTFQTMLARNIEYYNFGKDQIHTKVTEIESDYEGNHIKQGNSNGNLDAWFIHLAEGIDESSRSEFDVLVQNDLLVEEIVIIHGTGLTQPEFSALGDIGGSLAWSPTSNLLLYGETTDIYTAKSEGVNIMIGPDWSPSGSKSSMHELKIADWWDRNVLGDIFSDYELVQTITTNVVDAIGWSDHTGRIQSGLAADLVVLDTFEADPYRNVIEAIDPDVRLVVVGGLPVFGDVDIMQALDDEVEIIQGDGFRKAVDITYDGVPEAQQTFSEMMEYLSGCNEGKDVPIEYLFTMGD
;
A
#
# COMPACT_ATOMS: atom_id res chain seq x y z
N MET A 1 32.47 24.99 8.53
CA MET A 1 31.18 24.49 8.96
C MET A 1 30.30 24.62 7.74
N GLY A 2 29.63 23.58 7.35
CA GLY A 2 28.75 23.58 6.17
C GLY A 2 27.58 24.52 6.35
N ASP A 3 27.07 25.08 5.27
CA ASP A 3 25.89 25.95 5.28
C ASP A 3 24.58 25.12 5.17
N SER A 4 24.66 23.79 5.31
CA SER A 4 23.56 22.85 5.15
C SER A 4 23.71 21.61 6.05
N VAL A 5 22.68 20.76 6.07
CA VAL A 5 22.70 19.43 6.70
C VAL A 5 23.77 18.55 6.07
N ILE A 6 24.40 17.70 6.86
CA ILE A 6 25.41 16.73 6.40
C ILE A 6 25.05 15.32 6.85
N ILE A 7 25.51 14.33 6.12
CA ILE A 7 25.54 12.93 6.55
C ILE A 7 26.65 12.79 7.59
N ASN A 8 26.28 12.47 8.85
CA ASN A 8 27.23 12.41 9.97
C ASN A 8 27.76 11.00 10.21
N GLU A 9 26.89 10.00 10.17
CA GLU A 9 27.25 8.61 10.45
C GLU A 9 26.38 7.65 9.62
N ILE A 10 26.99 6.55 9.15
CA ILE A 10 26.26 5.41 8.54
C ILE A 10 26.69 4.12 9.21
N TYR A 11 25.73 3.31 9.62
CA TYR A 11 25.97 2.01 10.21
C TYR A 11 25.48 0.89 9.28
N VAL A 12 26.39 0.38 8.45
CA VAL A 12 26.11 -0.52 7.32
C VAL A 12 25.93 -1.98 7.75
N SER A 13 26.73 -2.46 8.69
CA SER A 13 26.79 -3.87 9.08
C SER A 13 26.67 -4.07 10.59
N PRO A 14 25.45 -3.90 11.13
CA PRO A 14 25.16 -4.17 12.55
C PRO A 14 25.48 -5.61 12.95
N ASN A 15 26.04 -5.77 14.15
CA ASN A 15 26.22 -7.08 14.75
C ASN A 15 24.87 -7.73 15.09
N SER A 16 24.78 -9.05 14.91
CA SER A 16 23.67 -9.81 15.46
C SER A 16 23.81 -9.99 16.99
N GLU A 17 22.73 -10.39 17.67
CA GLU A 17 22.72 -10.64 19.11
C GLU A 17 23.82 -11.60 19.55
N GLU A 18 24.10 -12.67 18.78
CA GLU A 18 25.16 -13.66 19.05
C GLU A 18 26.55 -13.02 19.12
N TYR A 19 26.77 -11.95 18.40
CA TYR A 19 28.04 -11.21 18.33
C TYR A 19 28.01 -9.89 19.11
N GLY A 20 27.09 -9.76 20.07
CA GLY A 20 26.99 -8.61 20.96
C GLY A 20 26.35 -7.39 20.31
N GLY A 21 25.49 -7.60 19.33
CA GLY A 21 24.66 -6.56 18.74
C GLY A 21 23.77 -5.87 19.77
N ILE A 22 23.40 -4.66 19.49
CA ILE A 22 22.57 -3.80 20.33
C ILE A 22 21.32 -3.42 19.50
N ASP A 23 20.20 -3.38 20.16
CA ASP A 23 18.97 -2.81 19.65
C ASP A 23 19.11 -1.28 19.69
N TRP A 24 19.49 -0.69 18.55
CA TRP A 24 19.81 0.73 18.44
C TRP A 24 18.58 1.62 18.31
N ASN A 25 17.50 1.10 17.73
CA ASN A 25 16.22 1.82 17.53
C ASN A 25 15.18 1.50 18.61
N GLY A 26 15.39 0.49 19.45
CA GLY A 26 14.50 0.14 20.55
C GLY A 26 13.27 -0.65 20.13
N ASP A 27 13.28 -1.27 18.94
CA ASP A 27 12.14 -2.04 18.41
C ASP A 27 12.06 -3.49 18.95
N GLY A 28 13.07 -3.92 19.70
CA GLY A 28 13.18 -5.28 20.26
C GLY A 28 13.89 -6.26 19.34
N GLU A 29 14.29 -5.87 18.14
CA GLU A 29 15.07 -6.68 17.22
C GLU A 29 16.54 -6.28 17.20
N ILE A 30 17.42 -7.29 17.15
CA ILE A 30 18.87 -7.06 17.08
C ILE A 30 19.40 -7.71 15.82
N GLY A 31 19.78 -6.90 14.86
CA GLY A 31 20.32 -7.43 13.63
C GLY A 31 20.48 -6.41 12.52
N ARG A 32 20.93 -6.93 11.40
CA ARG A 32 21.25 -6.15 10.22
C ARG A 32 20.05 -5.49 9.57
N PHE A 33 18.89 -6.17 9.62
CA PHE A 33 17.70 -5.71 8.92
C PHE A 33 16.94 -4.60 9.67
N SER A 34 17.06 -4.51 10.97
CA SER A 34 16.41 -3.48 11.78
C SER A 34 17.34 -2.32 12.15
N ASN A 35 18.63 -2.60 12.33
CA ASN A 35 19.57 -1.68 12.96
C ASN A 35 20.61 -1.02 12.03
N GLN A 36 20.53 -1.20 10.71
CA GLN A 36 21.24 -0.30 9.79
C GLN A 36 20.68 1.11 9.95
N PHE A 37 21.52 2.14 9.91
CA PHE A 37 21.03 3.52 9.97
C PHE A 37 21.91 4.51 9.22
N LEU A 38 21.26 5.61 8.82
CA LEU A 38 21.86 6.86 8.38
C LEU A 38 21.57 7.93 9.44
N GLU A 39 22.56 8.70 9.81
CA GLU A 39 22.40 9.87 10.67
C GLU A 39 22.70 11.15 9.92
N LEU A 40 21.78 12.12 10.01
CA LEU A 40 21.95 13.48 9.52
C LEU A 40 22.22 14.44 10.68
N HIS A 41 23.08 15.42 10.45
CA HIS A 41 23.42 16.46 11.41
C HIS A 41 23.22 17.86 10.81
N ASN A 42 22.63 18.76 11.60
CA ASN A 42 22.53 20.16 11.27
C ASN A 42 23.65 20.96 11.97
N PRO A 43 24.79 21.24 11.30
CA PRO A 43 25.89 21.99 11.89
C PRO A 43 25.66 23.51 11.91
N THR A 44 24.52 24.00 11.45
CA THR A 44 24.23 25.44 11.31
C THR A 44 23.66 26.05 12.60
N ASP A 45 23.52 27.36 12.62
CA ASP A 45 22.94 28.12 13.74
C ASP A 45 21.41 28.28 13.65
N SER A 46 20.78 27.68 12.64
CA SER A 46 19.33 27.77 12.39
C SER A 46 18.72 26.39 12.24
N ALA A 47 17.47 26.23 12.67
CA ALA A 47 16.70 25.03 12.39
C ALA A 47 16.50 24.86 10.87
N ILE A 48 16.62 23.64 10.37
CA ILE A 48 16.44 23.30 8.96
C ILE A 48 15.29 22.30 8.87
N ASP A 49 14.27 22.65 8.11
CA ASP A 49 13.21 21.72 7.70
C ASP A 49 13.75 20.88 6.53
N ILE A 50 13.82 19.57 6.72
CA ILE A 50 14.26 18.60 5.73
C ILE A 50 13.08 17.74 5.21
N GLY A 51 11.84 18.11 5.57
CA GLY A 51 10.65 17.44 5.06
C GLY A 51 10.61 17.51 3.53
N GLY A 52 10.32 16.37 2.90
CA GLY A 52 10.34 16.25 1.45
C GLY A 52 11.74 16.16 0.82
N TRP A 53 12.82 16.14 1.62
CA TRP A 53 14.16 15.79 1.10
C TRP A 53 14.24 14.28 0.85
N TRP A 54 15.17 13.86 0.02
CA TRP A 54 15.30 12.47 -0.39
C TRP A 54 16.59 11.86 0.11
N ILE A 55 16.51 10.59 0.49
CA ILE A 55 17.65 9.73 0.80
C ILE A 55 17.68 8.62 -0.25
N ASP A 56 18.86 8.40 -0.84
CA ASP A 56 19.07 7.34 -1.83
C ASP A 56 20.36 6.59 -1.48
N ASP A 57 20.39 5.27 -1.61
CA ASP A 57 21.54 4.42 -1.33
C ASP A 57 22.38 4.12 -2.57
N LEU A 58 21.81 4.20 -3.77
CA LEU A 58 22.52 3.99 -5.03
C LEU A 58 21.74 4.60 -6.19
N GLU A 59 22.32 5.57 -6.88
CA GLU A 59 21.68 6.19 -8.05
C GLU A 59 21.30 5.12 -9.10
N ASN A 60 20.02 5.04 -9.41
CA ASN A 60 19.42 4.07 -10.34
C ASN A 60 19.60 2.59 -9.94
N GLY A 61 19.64 2.28 -8.65
CA GLY A 61 19.77 0.92 -8.13
C GLY A 61 19.57 0.86 -6.62
N GLY A 62 19.89 -0.25 -6.00
CA GLY A 62 19.76 -0.43 -4.55
C GLY A 62 18.33 -0.57 -4.06
N SER A 63 18.05 -0.04 -2.87
CA SER A 63 16.69 0.11 -2.36
C SER A 63 16.00 1.34 -2.96
N PRO A 64 14.66 1.38 -2.97
CA PRO A 64 13.94 2.57 -3.40
C PRO A 64 14.39 3.80 -2.63
N MET A 65 14.59 4.92 -3.33
CA MET A 65 14.82 6.19 -2.65
C MET A 65 13.66 6.49 -1.70
N CYS A 66 13.94 7.25 -0.67
CA CYS A 66 13.01 7.47 0.42
C CYS A 66 12.86 8.97 0.65
N SER A 67 11.64 9.49 0.64
CA SER A 67 11.37 10.90 0.91
C SER A 67 11.10 11.13 2.40
N ILE A 68 11.83 12.06 2.98
CA ILE A 68 11.76 12.37 4.41
C ILE A 68 10.38 12.97 4.76
N ALA A 69 9.79 12.49 5.84
CA ALA A 69 8.48 12.92 6.30
C ALA A 69 8.38 14.45 6.47
N TRP A 70 7.30 15.04 5.98
CA TRP A 70 7.02 16.47 6.15
C TRP A 70 7.02 16.89 7.62
N GLY A 71 7.57 18.07 7.90
CA GLY A 71 7.72 18.60 9.26
C GLY A 71 8.88 17.99 10.04
N THR A 72 9.77 17.23 9.39
CA THR A 72 11.03 16.79 9.99
C THR A 72 11.99 17.96 10.04
N VAL A 73 12.17 18.52 11.24
CA VAL A 73 13.04 19.67 11.49
C VAL A 73 14.24 19.25 12.31
N ILE A 74 15.44 19.60 11.85
CA ILE A 74 16.67 19.40 12.62
C ILE A 74 17.08 20.73 13.25
N GLU A 75 17.00 20.81 14.57
CA GLU A 75 17.42 21.99 15.34
C GLU A 75 18.92 22.26 15.21
N PRO A 76 19.40 23.49 15.49
CA PRO A 76 20.82 23.82 15.43
C PRO A 76 21.69 22.87 16.28
N GLY A 77 22.65 22.22 15.64
CA GLY A 77 23.55 21.26 16.27
C GLY A 77 22.94 19.89 16.61
N ALA A 78 21.67 19.66 16.23
CA ALA A 78 20.97 18.39 16.48
C ALA A 78 21.20 17.35 15.38
N TYR A 79 20.79 16.13 15.68
CA TYR A 79 20.89 14.96 14.83
C TYR A 79 19.52 14.35 14.62
N VAL A 80 19.32 13.67 13.48
CA VAL A 80 18.17 12.79 13.21
C VAL A 80 18.68 11.49 12.61
N VAL A 81 18.16 10.36 13.06
CA VAL A 81 18.60 9.02 12.68
C VAL A 81 17.49 8.32 11.91
N PHE A 82 17.83 7.78 10.75
CA PHE A 82 16.94 7.01 9.88
C PHE A 82 17.38 5.55 9.91
N TYR A 83 16.60 4.70 10.57
CA TYR A 83 16.86 3.26 10.62
C TYR A 83 16.21 2.54 9.46
N ARG A 84 16.83 1.45 8.99
CA ARG A 84 16.27 0.58 7.96
C ARG A 84 14.87 0.06 8.34
N ALA A 85 14.64 -0.25 9.61
CA ALA A 85 13.33 -0.69 10.10
C ALA A 85 12.20 0.32 9.81
N GLN A 86 12.51 1.63 9.78
CA GLN A 86 11.56 2.70 9.51
C GLN A 86 11.57 3.18 8.05
N THR A 87 12.65 2.97 7.31
CA THR A 87 12.87 3.58 5.99
C THR A 87 12.92 2.58 4.85
N ASN A 88 13.14 1.31 5.17
CA ASN A 88 13.43 0.24 4.23
C ASN A 88 14.66 0.48 3.31
N ILE A 89 15.46 1.52 3.59
CA ILE A 89 16.73 1.74 2.88
C ILE A 89 17.74 0.69 3.33
N GLU A 90 18.29 -0.06 2.38
CA GLU A 90 19.30 -1.08 2.61
C GLU A 90 20.66 -0.59 2.17
N PHE A 91 21.59 -0.46 3.08
CA PHE A 91 22.99 -0.18 2.74
C PHE A 91 23.70 -1.49 2.39
N ASP A 92 24.17 -1.61 1.12
CA ASP A 92 24.86 -2.82 0.67
C ASP A 92 26.27 -2.89 1.26
N TYR A 93 26.47 -3.87 2.14
CA TYR A 93 27.80 -4.09 2.75
C TYR A 93 28.71 -5.01 1.91
N TRP A 94 28.16 -5.75 0.93
CA TRP A 94 28.95 -6.65 0.09
C TRP A 94 29.68 -5.93 -1.04
N GLU A 95 29.02 -5.00 -1.69
CA GLU A 95 29.57 -4.29 -2.84
C GLU A 95 30.07 -2.87 -2.48
N GLY A 96 29.60 -2.34 -1.35
CA GLY A 96 29.79 -0.94 -0.97
C GLY A 96 28.76 -0.06 -1.67
N ASP A 97 28.63 1.19 -1.23
CA ASP A 97 27.56 2.05 -1.72
C ASP A 97 27.91 3.53 -1.65
N THR A 98 27.05 4.37 -2.25
CA THR A 98 27.10 5.83 -2.16
C THR A 98 25.74 6.36 -1.72
N VAL A 99 25.67 6.80 -0.48
CA VAL A 99 24.45 7.38 0.08
C VAL A 99 24.41 8.87 -0.21
N THR A 100 23.30 9.32 -0.79
CA THR A 100 23.06 10.70 -1.19
C THR A 100 21.82 11.26 -0.49
N ILE A 101 21.90 12.50 -0.03
CA ILE A 101 20.71 13.29 0.36
C ILE A 101 20.52 14.43 -0.63
N SER A 102 19.28 14.58 -1.10
CA SER A 102 18.88 15.64 -2.03
C SER A 102 17.73 16.45 -1.43
N ASN A 103 17.62 17.72 -1.78
CA ASN A 103 16.46 18.51 -1.37
C ASN A 103 15.22 18.16 -2.21
N GLY A 104 14.06 18.73 -1.86
CA GLY A 104 12.80 18.48 -2.57
C GLY A 104 12.77 18.93 -4.05
N GLU A 105 13.80 19.64 -4.51
CA GLU A 105 14.01 20.01 -5.92
C GLU A 105 14.98 19.04 -6.64
N GLY A 106 15.42 17.97 -5.97
CA GLY A 106 16.38 17.00 -6.50
C GLY A 106 17.84 17.51 -6.54
N LEU A 107 18.15 18.61 -5.87
CA LEU A 107 19.53 19.10 -5.77
C LEU A 107 20.27 18.32 -4.67
N GLU A 108 21.37 17.67 -5.04
CA GLU A 108 22.26 17.01 -4.08
C GLU A 108 22.76 18.00 -3.00
N ILE A 109 22.55 17.63 -1.74
CA ILE A 109 22.95 18.39 -0.56
C ILE A 109 24.23 17.84 0.01
N ASP A 110 24.32 16.53 0.17
CA ASP A 110 25.53 15.83 0.63
C ASP A 110 25.53 14.39 0.10
N SER A 111 26.73 13.82 -0.05
CA SER A 111 26.90 12.45 -0.53
C SER A 111 28.16 11.84 0.05
N VAL A 112 28.08 10.60 0.51
CA VAL A 112 29.20 9.85 1.09
C VAL A 112 29.24 8.44 0.53
N SER A 113 30.45 7.91 0.37
CA SER A 113 30.65 6.54 -0.11
C SER A 113 31.39 5.69 0.93
N TYR A 114 31.12 4.40 0.92
CA TYR A 114 31.85 3.40 1.69
C TYR A 114 32.15 2.17 0.80
N PRO A 115 33.30 1.49 1.01
CA PRO A 115 33.66 0.31 0.24
C PRO A 115 32.94 -0.95 0.77
N SER A 116 33.05 -2.05 0.03
CA SER A 116 32.59 -3.38 0.48
C SER A 116 33.19 -3.79 1.82
N GLU A 117 32.37 -4.45 2.65
CA GLU A 117 32.70 -4.92 4.00
C GLU A 117 32.84 -6.44 4.02
N ASP A 118 34.07 -6.96 3.98
CA ASP A 118 34.32 -8.41 3.98
C ASP A 118 34.42 -9.04 5.39
N SER A 119 34.72 -8.27 6.44
CA SER A 119 35.08 -8.87 7.75
C SER A 119 34.91 -8.01 9.00
N ASP A 120 34.71 -6.73 8.89
CA ASP A 120 34.73 -5.81 10.05
C ASP A 120 33.33 -5.31 10.41
N PHE A 121 32.44 -6.25 10.80
CA PHE A 121 31.09 -5.92 11.23
C PHE A 121 31.10 -5.10 12.54
N GLY A 122 30.04 -4.34 12.75
CA GLY A 122 29.82 -3.62 13.99
C GLY A 122 30.53 -2.26 14.09
N ILE A 123 31.14 -1.76 13.00
CA ILE A 123 31.88 -0.51 12.98
C ILE A 123 31.20 0.46 11.99
N PRO A 124 30.85 1.70 12.43
CA PRO A 124 30.22 2.68 11.54
C PRO A 124 31.22 3.40 10.66
N TYR A 125 30.71 4.07 9.63
CA TYR A 125 31.39 5.11 8.86
C TYR A 125 30.93 6.48 9.33
N GLY A 126 31.82 7.43 9.41
CA GLY A 126 31.49 8.79 9.84
C GLY A 126 32.68 9.73 9.80
N TYR A 127 32.44 10.97 10.23
CA TYR A 127 33.50 11.95 10.35
C TYR A 127 34.33 11.71 11.63
N GLY A 128 35.63 11.45 11.45
CA GLY A 128 36.56 11.34 12.56
C GLY A 128 36.93 12.70 13.18
N SER A 129 37.70 12.67 14.27
CA SER A 129 38.18 13.88 14.95
C SER A 129 39.10 14.76 14.08
N ASP A 130 39.63 14.24 12.99
CA ASP A 130 40.42 14.97 11.98
C ASP A 130 39.52 15.62 10.90
N GLY A 131 38.21 15.42 10.95
CA GLY A 131 37.24 15.92 9.98
C GLY A 131 37.21 15.15 8.66
N GLY A 132 37.84 13.97 8.58
CA GLY A 132 37.79 13.08 7.42
C GLY A 132 36.66 12.04 7.55
N TRP A 133 36.02 11.74 6.42
CA TRP A 133 35.06 10.64 6.32
C TRP A 133 35.80 9.31 6.20
N ALA A 134 35.58 8.40 7.14
CA ALA A 134 36.23 7.09 7.16
C ALA A 134 35.48 6.11 8.07
N LYS A 135 35.89 4.81 8.01
CA LYS A 135 35.50 3.83 8.99
C LYS A 135 36.05 4.18 10.36
N LEU A 136 35.19 4.26 11.37
CA LEU A 136 35.52 4.69 12.73
C LEU A 136 36.04 3.51 13.57
N SER A 137 37.21 2.98 13.24
CA SER A 137 37.76 1.69 13.71
C SER A 137 37.89 1.50 15.23
N ASP A 138 37.77 2.55 16.01
CA ASP A 138 37.88 2.53 17.47
C ASP A 138 36.59 3.03 18.15
N SER A 139 35.50 3.20 17.39
CA SER A 139 34.25 3.79 17.88
C SER A 139 33.10 2.80 17.83
N THR A 140 32.24 2.89 18.82
CA THR A 140 30.89 2.31 18.81
C THR A 140 29.97 3.22 18.03
N PRO A 141 28.93 2.73 17.31
CA PRO A 141 27.92 3.60 16.74
C PRO A 141 27.34 4.58 17.76
N THR A 142 27.06 5.82 17.32
CA THR A 142 26.65 6.91 18.21
C THR A 142 25.35 7.59 17.75
N PRO A 143 24.27 6.82 17.43
CA PRO A 143 23.07 7.40 16.88
C PRO A 143 22.48 8.47 17.83
N GLY A 144 22.23 9.65 17.27
CA GLY A 144 21.72 10.82 17.99
C GLY A 144 22.79 11.72 18.59
N GLY A 145 24.08 11.51 18.25
CA GLY A 145 25.16 12.29 18.84
C GLY A 145 26.41 12.41 17.97
N ALA A 146 27.41 13.15 18.47
CA ALA A 146 28.67 13.27 17.78
C ALA A 146 29.49 11.97 17.85
N ASN A 147 30.21 11.64 16.78
CA ASN A 147 30.94 10.38 16.61
C ASN A 147 32.07 10.13 17.62
N ASP A 148 32.41 11.10 18.45
CA ASP A 148 33.39 11.01 19.53
C ASP A 148 32.77 10.90 20.95
N GLN A 149 31.45 10.77 21.03
CA GLN A 149 30.71 10.66 22.30
C GLN A 149 30.37 9.21 22.63
N GLU A 150 30.01 8.97 23.89
CA GLU A 150 29.49 7.69 24.34
C GLU A 150 27.98 7.64 24.11
N TRP A 151 27.48 6.58 23.46
CA TRP A 151 26.05 6.38 23.26
C TRP A 151 25.32 6.21 24.60
N VAL A 152 24.23 6.94 24.79
CA VAL A 152 23.49 7.02 26.06
C VAL A 152 22.11 6.31 26.05
N GLY A 153 21.86 5.50 25.01
CA GLY A 153 20.59 4.77 24.86
C GLY A 153 19.64 5.41 23.85
N VAL A 154 18.52 4.77 23.60
CA VAL A 154 17.50 5.22 22.64
C VAL A 154 16.79 6.47 23.18
N ASN A 155 17.34 7.65 22.89
CA ASN A 155 16.79 8.96 23.26
C ASN A 155 17.15 10.04 22.23
N HIS A 156 17.04 9.68 20.96
CA HIS A 156 17.35 10.55 19.84
C HIS A 156 16.15 10.70 18.91
N LEU A 157 16.16 11.72 18.08
CA LEU A 157 15.14 11.92 17.06
C LEU A 157 15.29 10.84 15.99
N MET A 158 14.30 10.00 15.83
CA MET A 158 14.19 9.08 14.72
C MET A 158 13.43 9.74 13.59
N GLY A 159 14.01 9.72 12.40
CA GLY A 159 13.37 10.19 11.18
C GLY A 159 12.57 9.06 10.53
N ASN A 160 11.48 9.43 9.92
CA ASN A 160 10.74 8.56 9.03
C ASN A 160 10.87 9.08 7.61
N CYS A 161 10.88 8.16 6.66
CA CYS A 161 10.70 8.50 5.28
C CYS A 161 9.79 7.50 4.58
N TYR A 162 9.30 7.89 3.42
CA TYR A 162 8.22 7.21 2.74
C TYR A 162 8.60 7.01 1.28
N PRO A 163 7.95 6.09 0.58
CA PRO A 163 8.08 5.99 -0.87
C PRO A 163 7.84 7.35 -1.54
N PRO A 164 8.51 7.65 -2.66
CA PRO A 164 8.39 8.95 -3.32
C PRO A 164 6.97 9.37 -3.66
N GLU A 165 6.09 8.43 -3.97
CA GLU A 165 4.68 8.68 -4.28
C GLU A 165 3.90 9.32 -3.11
N ASP A 166 4.35 9.16 -1.88
CA ASP A 166 3.73 9.80 -0.72
C ASP A 166 4.19 11.26 -0.51
N HIS A 167 5.18 11.72 -1.29
CA HIS A 167 5.87 13.00 -1.08
C HIS A 167 6.01 13.89 -2.30
N ILE A 168 5.48 13.49 -3.43
CA ILE A 168 5.43 14.36 -4.61
C ILE A 168 4.67 15.62 -4.22
N HIS A 169 5.21 16.79 -4.55
CA HIS A 169 4.59 18.07 -4.22
C HIS A 169 3.24 18.18 -4.94
N ARG A 170 2.23 17.78 -4.23
CA ARG A 170 0.87 17.58 -4.72
C ARG A 170 0.15 18.88 -4.48
N GLY A 171 0.13 19.76 -5.38
CA GLY A 171 -0.54 21.06 -5.32
C GLY A 171 -1.70 21.18 -4.33
N GLU A 172 -2.24 22.32 -4.19
CA GLU A 172 -3.44 22.52 -3.38
C GLU A 172 -4.64 22.72 -4.30
N TYR A 173 -5.75 22.07 -4.01
CA TYR A 173 -7.01 22.21 -4.71
C TYR A 173 -8.21 21.85 -3.84
N ILE A 174 -9.39 22.29 -4.26
CA ILE A 174 -10.65 21.96 -3.59
C ILE A 174 -11.49 21.10 -4.53
N LEU A 175 -11.98 19.96 -4.05
CA LEU A 175 -13.01 19.20 -4.74
C LEU A 175 -14.39 19.59 -4.21
N GLU A 176 -15.34 19.84 -5.12
CA GLU A 176 -16.74 20.14 -4.78
C GLU A 176 -17.65 19.01 -5.25
N GLY A 177 -18.56 18.57 -4.39
CA GLY A 177 -19.52 17.51 -4.69
C GLY A 177 -20.33 17.07 -3.48
N ARG A 178 -21.12 16.03 -3.64
CA ARG A 178 -21.73 15.36 -2.47
C ARG A 178 -20.63 14.55 -1.78
N VAL A 179 -20.37 14.77 -0.50
CA VAL A 179 -19.31 14.10 0.26
C VAL A 179 -19.90 13.06 1.19
N VAL A 180 -19.43 11.82 1.08
CA VAL A 180 -19.77 10.69 1.96
C VAL A 180 -18.54 10.39 2.80
N THR A 181 -18.55 10.80 4.06
CA THR A 181 -17.35 10.76 4.91
C THR A 181 -16.96 9.35 5.37
N MET A 182 -17.91 8.43 5.39
CA MET A 182 -17.80 7.10 6.01
C MET A 182 -17.51 7.12 7.52
N GLU A 183 -17.62 8.25 8.19
CA GLU A 183 -17.60 8.35 9.67
C GLU A 183 -18.81 7.66 10.30
N SER A 184 -19.97 7.81 9.67
CA SER A 184 -21.21 7.13 10.01
C SER A 184 -22.15 7.07 8.82
N GLN A 185 -23.16 6.19 8.87
CA GLN A 185 -24.18 6.05 7.82
C GLN A 185 -24.89 7.36 7.46
N THR A 186 -25.03 8.28 8.39
CA THR A 186 -25.77 9.55 8.20
C THR A 186 -24.89 10.75 7.93
N ASP A 187 -23.57 10.56 7.91
CA ASP A 187 -22.62 11.66 7.70
C ASP A 187 -22.35 11.85 6.21
N VAL A 188 -23.29 12.57 5.59
CA VAL A 188 -23.29 12.91 4.17
C VAL A 188 -23.51 14.41 4.03
N ILE A 189 -22.62 15.08 3.30
CA ILE A 189 -22.69 16.52 3.03
C ILE A 189 -23.11 16.69 1.56
N ASP A 190 -24.39 17.03 1.32
CA ASP A 190 -24.97 17.10 -0.03
C ASP A 190 -24.27 18.09 -0.98
N ASP A 191 -23.71 19.18 -0.44
CA ASP A 191 -22.96 20.20 -1.18
C ASP A 191 -21.68 20.49 -0.39
N GLY A 192 -20.76 19.53 -0.43
CA GLY A 192 -19.54 19.51 0.35
C GLY A 192 -18.33 20.00 -0.44
N ARG A 193 -17.32 20.36 0.30
CA ARG A 193 -16.01 20.76 -0.18
C ARG A 193 -14.91 20.11 0.61
N ILE A 194 -13.87 19.68 -0.08
CA ILE A 194 -12.68 19.06 0.50
C ILE A 194 -11.48 19.85 0.01
N LEU A 195 -10.76 20.49 0.93
CA LEU A 195 -9.45 21.07 0.66
C LEU A 195 -8.38 19.97 0.79
N ILE A 196 -7.69 19.74 -0.29
CA ILE A 196 -6.54 18.85 -0.36
C ILE A 196 -5.29 19.71 -0.47
N ARG A 197 -4.28 19.40 0.36
CA ARG A 197 -2.97 20.04 0.31
C ARG A 197 -1.90 19.04 0.71
N ASP A 198 -0.84 18.96 -0.10
CA ASP A 198 0.33 18.08 0.13
C ASP A 198 -0.07 16.62 0.45
N GLY A 199 -1.04 16.08 -0.31
CA GLY A 199 -1.50 14.70 -0.16
C GLY A 199 -2.49 14.44 0.98
N VAL A 200 -2.83 15.45 1.77
CA VAL A 200 -3.67 15.33 2.97
C VAL A 200 -4.99 16.09 2.78
N ILE A 201 -6.06 15.57 3.37
CA ILE A 201 -7.32 16.29 3.53
C ILE A 201 -7.12 17.32 4.64
N GLU A 202 -7.02 18.61 4.29
CA GLU A 202 -6.83 19.66 5.29
C GLU A 202 -8.14 20.08 5.94
N GLU A 203 -9.18 20.28 5.14
CA GLU A 203 -10.49 20.76 5.60
C GLU A 203 -11.63 20.07 4.85
N VAL A 204 -12.74 19.81 5.54
CA VAL A 204 -14.00 19.34 4.95
C VAL A 204 -15.14 20.21 5.47
N TRP A 205 -15.94 20.83 4.60
CA TRP A 205 -17.04 21.69 5.02
C TRP A 205 -18.20 21.71 4.01
N SER A 206 -19.37 22.14 4.47
CA SER A 206 -20.54 22.39 3.60
C SER A 206 -20.40 23.73 2.91
N SER A 207 -20.84 23.86 1.67
CA SER A 207 -20.92 25.14 0.93
C SER A 207 -21.78 26.19 1.65
N SER A 208 -22.68 25.77 2.56
CA SER A 208 -23.49 26.66 3.39
C SER A 208 -22.72 27.27 4.57
N GLU A 209 -21.52 26.78 4.87
CA GLU A 209 -20.62 27.28 5.90
C GLU A 209 -19.66 28.31 5.33
N PRO A 210 -19.08 29.21 6.17
CA PRO A 210 -18.03 30.09 5.72
C PRO A 210 -16.83 29.32 5.19
N THR A 211 -16.28 29.76 4.07
CA THR A 211 -15.03 29.19 3.56
C THR A 211 -13.91 29.35 4.57
N PRO A 212 -13.20 28.27 4.95
CA PRO A 212 -12.04 28.35 5.83
C PRO A 212 -10.97 29.28 5.27
N SER A 213 -10.23 29.97 6.16
CA SER A 213 -9.16 30.87 5.70
C SER A 213 -8.02 30.14 5.00
N SER A 214 -7.81 28.88 5.30
CA SER A 214 -6.88 27.98 4.62
C SER A 214 -7.24 27.72 3.16
N ALA A 215 -8.52 27.81 2.82
CA ALA A 215 -9.07 27.57 1.46
C ALA A 215 -9.20 28.86 0.62
N GLU A 216 -8.86 30.04 1.18
CA GLU A 216 -9.00 31.31 0.45
C GLU A 216 -8.01 31.41 -0.72
N GLY A 217 -8.53 31.50 -1.94
CA GLY A 217 -7.73 31.63 -3.18
C GLY A 217 -7.29 30.31 -3.81
N VAL A 218 -7.59 29.19 -3.17
CA VAL A 218 -7.32 27.86 -3.72
C VAL A 218 -8.31 27.55 -4.85
N VAL A 219 -7.82 26.91 -5.92
CA VAL A 219 -8.62 26.52 -7.08
C VAL A 219 -9.66 25.48 -6.65
N SER A 220 -10.91 25.70 -7.06
CA SER A 220 -12.02 24.79 -6.78
C SER A 220 -12.44 24.05 -8.05
N ILE A 221 -12.56 22.74 -7.94
CA ILE A 221 -12.89 21.82 -9.03
C ILE A 221 -14.28 21.22 -8.77
N PRO A 222 -15.32 21.65 -9.50
CA PRO A 222 -16.64 21.07 -9.39
C PRO A 222 -16.67 19.68 -10.04
N THR A 223 -16.82 18.63 -9.22
CA THR A 223 -16.85 17.25 -9.74
C THR A 223 -18.21 16.87 -10.31
N SER A 224 -19.27 17.53 -9.88
CA SER A 224 -20.67 17.17 -10.19
C SER A 224 -21.02 15.72 -9.81
N GLY A 225 -20.23 15.11 -8.93
CA GLY A 225 -20.35 13.72 -8.50
C GLY A 225 -20.50 13.57 -6.99
N THR A 226 -20.47 12.32 -6.54
CA THR A 226 -20.39 11.96 -5.12
C THR A 226 -18.98 11.51 -4.80
N ILE A 227 -18.37 12.11 -3.79
CA ILE A 227 -16.99 11.88 -3.34
C ILE A 227 -17.02 10.91 -2.16
N TYR A 228 -16.26 9.84 -2.25
CA TYR A 228 -16.08 8.82 -1.23
C TYR A 228 -14.59 8.68 -0.88
N PRO A 229 -14.23 8.11 0.28
CA PRO A 229 -12.87 7.61 0.46
C PRO A 229 -12.58 6.56 -0.62
N GLY A 230 -11.33 6.48 -1.06
CA GLY A 230 -10.89 5.50 -2.03
C GLY A 230 -11.21 4.07 -1.59
N PHE A 231 -11.55 3.21 -2.53
CA PHE A 231 -11.82 1.81 -2.23
C PHE A 231 -10.51 1.06 -2.00
N ILE A 232 -10.54 0.12 -1.07
CA ILE A 232 -9.38 -0.66 -0.67
C ILE A 232 -9.65 -2.13 -0.96
N ASP A 233 -8.71 -2.74 -1.64
CA ASP A 233 -8.76 -4.15 -2.01
C ASP A 233 -7.94 -5.00 -1.02
N PRO A 234 -8.60 -5.74 -0.12
CA PRO A 234 -7.93 -6.53 0.92
C PRO A 234 -7.42 -7.88 0.45
N HIS A 235 -7.67 -8.26 -0.80
CA HIS A 235 -7.20 -9.52 -1.36
C HIS A 235 -7.10 -9.46 -2.87
N ASN A 236 -5.87 -9.51 -3.35
CA ASN A 236 -5.57 -9.54 -4.78
C ASN A 236 -4.26 -10.32 -5.05
N HIS A 237 -4.03 -10.60 -6.32
CA HIS A 237 -2.75 -10.99 -6.89
C HIS A 237 -2.48 -10.07 -8.09
N ALA A 238 -2.31 -8.79 -7.81
CA ALA A 238 -2.31 -7.70 -8.79
C ALA A 238 -1.42 -7.97 -10.00
N HIS A 239 -0.24 -8.58 -9.78
CA HIS A 239 0.70 -8.93 -10.84
C HIS A 239 0.17 -9.95 -11.87
N TYR A 240 -0.95 -10.62 -11.60
CA TYR A 240 -1.65 -11.48 -12.57
C TYR A 240 -2.85 -10.80 -13.25
N ASN A 241 -3.21 -9.57 -12.86
CA ASN A 241 -4.40 -8.88 -13.38
C ASN A 241 -4.27 -8.34 -14.81
N ILE A 242 -3.23 -8.72 -15.52
CA ILE A 242 -3.11 -8.59 -16.98
C ILE A 242 -3.71 -9.79 -17.71
N ILE A 243 -4.12 -10.84 -17.00
CA ILE A 243 -4.61 -12.10 -17.53
C ILE A 243 -6.14 -12.06 -17.57
N PRO A 244 -6.78 -12.46 -18.67
CA PRO A 244 -8.24 -12.53 -18.75
C PRO A 244 -8.83 -13.63 -17.89
N LEU A 245 -10.13 -13.58 -17.68
CA LEU A 245 -10.88 -14.63 -16.99
C LEU A 245 -10.57 -16.00 -17.60
N TRP A 246 -10.24 -16.95 -16.74
CA TRP A 246 -9.90 -18.30 -17.15
C TRP A 246 -11.17 -19.16 -17.34
N ASP A 247 -11.46 -19.54 -18.58
CA ASP A 247 -12.51 -20.52 -18.88
C ASP A 247 -11.98 -21.94 -18.65
N HIS A 248 -12.10 -22.43 -17.44
CA HIS A 248 -11.64 -23.75 -17.05
C HIS A 248 -12.60 -24.90 -17.42
N GLY A 249 -13.81 -24.60 -17.87
CA GLY A 249 -14.78 -25.57 -18.41
C GLY A 249 -15.21 -26.70 -17.47
N THR A 250 -14.91 -26.62 -16.16
CA THR A 250 -15.23 -27.63 -15.15
C THR A 250 -16.27 -27.13 -14.14
N SER A 251 -16.89 -28.06 -13.43
CA SER A 251 -17.91 -27.78 -12.43
C SER A 251 -17.36 -27.55 -11.01
N GLY A 252 -16.16 -27.02 -10.87
CA GLY A 252 -15.52 -26.69 -9.59
C GLY A 252 -14.60 -27.78 -9.05
N TRP A 253 -13.59 -27.32 -8.32
CA TRP A 253 -12.66 -28.16 -7.57
C TRP A 253 -13.07 -28.26 -6.09
N GLN A 254 -12.47 -29.17 -5.33
CA GLN A 254 -12.73 -29.32 -3.91
C GLN A 254 -11.80 -28.43 -3.07
N ASN A 255 -10.59 -28.12 -3.57
CA ASN A 255 -9.59 -27.30 -2.90
C ASN A 255 -8.60 -26.71 -3.90
N ARG A 256 -7.81 -25.72 -3.46
CA ARG A 256 -6.82 -24.99 -4.25
C ARG A 256 -5.74 -25.88 -4.86
N TYR A 257 -5.34 -26.95 -4.20
CA TYR A 257 -4.29 -27.85 -4.69
C TYR A 257 -4.67 -28.58 -5.97
N GLN A 258 -5.97 -28.76 -6.21
CA GLN A 258 -6.47 -29.44 -7.42
C GLN A 258 -6.36 -28.54 -8.66
N TRP A 259 -6.83 -27.29 -8.61
CA TRP A 259 -6.76 -26.42 -9.78
C TRP A 259 -5.34 -25.89 -10.04
N GLN A 260 -4.53 -25.70 -8.99
CA GLN A 260 -3.12 -25.33 -9.16
C GLN A 260 -2.29 -26.42 -9.84
N ALA A 261 -2.69 -27.67 -9.71
CA ALA A 261 -2.05 -28.81 -10.39
C ALA A 261 -2.52 -29.01 -11.84
N ASP A 262 -3.56 -28.31 -12.30
CA ASP A 262 -4.10 -28.44 -13.65
C ASP A 262 -3.15 -27.79 -14.69
N ASP A 263 -2.93 -28.49 -15.81
CA ASP A 263 -2.11 -27.97 -16.90
C ASP A 263 -2.73 -26.72 -17.55
N ALA A 264 -4.07 -26.69 -17.66
CA ALA A 264 -4.80 -25.56 -18.22
C ALA A 264 -4.62 -24.28 -17.38
N TYR A 265 -4.38 -24.39 -16.08
CA TYR A 265 -4.03 -23.25 -15.22
C TYR A 265 -2.69 -22.60 -15.64
N ARG A 266 -1.69 -23.42 -15.95
CA ARG A 266 -0.40 -22.92 -16.43
C ARG A 266 -0.51 -22.25 -17.80
N ASP A 267 -1.30 -22.87 -18.70
CA ASP A 267 -1.51 -22.35 -20.04
C ASP A 267 -2.28 -21.01 -20.02
N ALA A 268 -3.26 -20.88 -19.13
CA ALA A 268 -4.03 -19.63 -18.93
C ALA A 268 -3.16 -18.45 -18.49
N LYS A 269 -2.03 -18.69 -17.83
CA LYS A 269 -1.10 -17.65 -17.35
C LYS A 269 -0.04 -17.24 -18.36
N ASP A 270 0.04 -17.87 -19.53
CA ASP A 270 1.11 -17.60 -20.50
C ASP A 270 0.80 -16.39 -21.40
N VAL A 271 0.80 -15.22 -20.81
CA VAL A 271 0.66 -13.93 -21.52
C VAL A 271 1.96 -13.40 -22.11
N GLY A 272 3.12 -13.99 -21.78
CA GLY A 272 4.42 -13.58 -22.31
C GLY A 272 5.10 -12.43 -21.58
N CYS A 273 4.36 -11.52 -20.95
CA CYS A 273 4.91 -10.46 -20.12
C CYS A 273 5.30 -11.01 -18.74
N SER A 274 6.38 -10.47 -18.17
CA SER A 274 6.79 -10.83 -16.80
C SER A 274 5.82 -10.26 -15.79
N THR A 275 5.34 -11.09 -14.87
CA THR A 275 4.45 -10.66 -13.77
C THR A 275 5.17 -9.82 -12.71
N SER A 276 6.50 -9.77 -12.73
CA SER A 276 7.31 -8.95 -11.83
C SER A 276 7.85 -7.68 -12.48
N ASP A 277 7.43 -7.38 -13.70
CA ASP A 277 7.83 -6.16 -14.40
C ASP A 277 6.97 -4.97 -13.98
N SER A 278 7.58 -3.79 -13.82
CA SER A 278 6.90 -2.58 -13.38
C SER A 278 5.74 -2.18 -14.31
N SER A 279 5.91 -2.30 -15.62
CA SER A 279 4.84 -2.01 -16.60
C SER A 279 3.62 -2.93 -16.40
N THR A 280 3.86 -4.22 -16.08
CA THR A 280 2.80 -5.18 -15.78
C THR A 280 2.05 -4.79 -14.51
N MET A 281 2.78 -4.43 -13.45
CA MET A 281 2.19 -4.01 -12.18
C MET A 281 1.40 -2.71 -12.34
N ARG A 282 1.97 -1.70 -12.97
CA ARG A 282 1.31 -0.40 -13.18
C ARG A 282 0.03 -0.54 -13.99
N PHE A 283 0.02 -1.41 -15.00
CA PHE A 283 -1.21 -1.70 -15.76
C PHE A 283 -2.28 -2.39 -14.89
N ALA A 284 -1.88 -3.36 -14.08
CA ALA A 284 -2.80 -4.05 -13.17
C ALA A 284 -3.37 -3.11 -12.11
N GLU A 285 -2.54 -2.24 -11.54
CA GLU A 285 -2.97 -1.19 -10.60
C GLU A 285 -3.92 -0.19 -11.27
N LEU A 286 -3.60 0.26 -12.48
CA LEU A 286 -4.46 1.19 -13.22
C LEU A 286 -5.83 0.56 -13.54
N ARG A 287 -5.89 -0.76 -13.79
CA ARG A 287 -7.18 -1.47 -13.92
C ARG A 287 -8.02 -1.41 -12.64
N ALA A 288 -7.40 -1.59 -11.49
CA ALA A 288 -8.09 -1.47 -10.21
C ALA A 288 -8.49 -0.01 -9.89
N ILE A 289 -7.61 0.94 -10.18
CA ILE A 289 -7.86 2.39 -10.04
C ILE A 289 -9.05 2.82 -10.91
N ALA A 290 -9.16 2.33 -12.14
CA ALA A 290 -10.32 2.59 -12.99
C ALA A 290 -11.65 2.12 -12.38
N GLY A 291 -11.60 1.20 -11.41
CA GLY A 291 -12.72 0.77 -10.56
C GLY A 291 -12.76 1.43 -9.18
N GLY A 292 -12.01 2.51 -8.97
CA GLY A 292 -12.04 3.32 -7.74
C GLY A 292 -11.11 2.86 -6.61
N ASN A 293 -10.27 1.85 -6.82
CA ASN A 293 -9.32 1.40 -5.80
C ASN A 293 -8.14 2.38 -5.66
N THR A 294 -7.78 2.70 -4.42
CA THR A 294 -6.60 3.51 -4.08
C THR A 294 -5.53 2.71 -3.33
N ALA A 295 -5.90 1.53 -2.83
CA ALA A 295 -4.98 0.61 -2.17
C ALA A 295 -5.30 -0.84 -2.53
N ILE A 296 -4.27 -1.69 -2.64
CA ILE A 296 -4.36 -3.08 -3.09
C ILE A 296 -3.44 -3.96 -2.27
N GLN A 297 -3.95 -5.10 -1.77
CA GLN A 297 -3.16 -6.18 -1.19
C GLN A 297 -2.71 -7.15 -2.28
N GLY A 298 -1.61 -7.86 -2.10
CA GLY A 298 -1.17 -8.96 -2.99
C GLY A 298 -0.24 -8.54 -4.12
N SER A 299 0.45 -7.43 -3.99
CA SER A 299 1.54 -7.05 -4.89
C SER A 299 2.77 -7.95 -4.70
N SER A 300 3.59 -8.07 -5.75
CA SER A 300 4.84 -8.82 -5.65
C SER A 300 5.87 -8.08 -4.82
N THR A 301 6.20 -8.60 -3.64
CA THR A 301 7.24 -8.04 -2.76
C THR A 301 8.67 -8.38 -3.21
N SER A 302 8.82 -9.22 -4.24
CA SER A 302 10.14 -9.67 -4.71
C SER A 302 10.86 -8.69 -5.64
N ASN A 303 10.17 -7.64 -6.09
CA ASN A 303 10.72 -6.63 -7.00
C ASN A 303 10.61 -5.23 -6.37
N LYS A 304 11.70 -4.74 -5.80
CA LYS A 304 11.77 -3.42 -5.18
C LYS A 304 11.53 -2.28 -6.19
N ASP A 305 12.02 -2.43 -7.42
CA ASP A 305 11.86 -1.41 -8.47
C ASP A 305 10.38 -1.18 -8.81
N THR A 306 9.53 -2.21 -8.63
CA THR A 306 8.10 -2.11 -8.85
C THR A 306 7.43 -1.13 -7.86
N PHE A 307 7.91 -1.07 -6.62
CA PHE A 307 7.33 -0.20 -5.60
C PHE A 307 7.58 1.28 -5.84
N GLN A 308 8.66 1.64 -6.50
CA GLN A 308 8.95 3.04 -6.87
C GLN A 308 7.98 3.58 -7.94
N THR A 309 7.29 2.70 -8.62
CA THR A 309 6.38 3.05 -9.72
C THR A 309 4.92 2.75 -9.41
N MET A 310 4.60 2.43 -8.15
CA MET A 310 3.22 2.16 -7.72
C MET A 310 2.30 3.34 -7.95
N LEU A 311 1.11 3.04 -8.47
CA LEU A 311 0.03 4.00 -8.69
C LEU A 311 -1.02 3.92 -7.58
N ALA A 312 -1.25 2.73 -7.03
CA ALA A 312 -2.08 2.47 -5.86
C ALA A 312 -1.19 2.10 -4.67
N ARG A 313 -1.63 2.38 -3.45
CA ARG A 313 -0.90 1.94 -2.25
C ARG A 313 -0.82 0.42 -2.21
N ASN A 314 0.36 -0.13 -2.06
CA ASN A 314 0.55 -1.55 -1.79
C ASN A 314 0.41 -1.79 -0.28
N ILE A 315 -0.64 -2.52 0.14
CA ILE A 315 -0.94 -2.73 1.56
C ILE A 315 0.21 -3.43 2.30
N GLU A 316 0.92 -4.32 1.62
CA GLU A 316 2.01 -5.13 2.20
C GLU A 316 3.36 -4.43 2.22
N TYR A 317 3.43 -3.23 1.69
CA TYR A 317 4.65 -2.46 1.60
C TYR A 317 4.54 -1.20 2.46
N TYR A 318 5.64 -0.57 2.67
CA TYR A 318 5.88 0.54 3.57
C TYR A 318 4.91 1.72 3.35
N ASN A 319 3.80 1.76 4.09
CA ASN A 319 2.85 2.86 4.06
C ASN A 319 2.74 3.51 5.43
N PHE A 320 2.54 4.83 5.45
CA PHE A 320 2.29 5.61 6.67
C PHE A 320 3.38 5.41 7.75
N GLY A 321 4.63 5.21 7.31
CA GLY A 321 5.76 5.03 8.22
C GLY A 321 5.87 3.64 8.87
N LYS A 322 5.15 2.63 8.36
CA LYS A 322 5.12 1.30 8.95
C LYS A 322 5.31 0.20 7.89
N ASP A 323 6.00 -0.86 8.26
CA ASP A 323 6.11 -2.13 7.54
C ASP A 323 5.74 -3.27 8.50
N GLN A 324 4.46 -3.31 8.90
CA GLN A 324 3.93 -4.20 9.93
C GLN A 324 2.79 -5.09 9.42
N ILE A 325 2.68 -5.23 8.09
CA ILE A 325 1.68 -6.08 7.44
C ILE A 325 2.38 -7.24 6.75
N HIS A 326 1.99 -8.46 7.11
CA HIS A 326 2.54 -9.68 6.55
C HIS A 326 1.52 -10.42 5.71
N THR A 327 2.00 -11.13 4.68
CA THR A 327 1.16 -11.96 3.84
C THR A 327 1.72 -13.36 3.67
N LYS A 328 0.82 -14.33 3.52
CA LYS A 328 1.16 -15.72 3.22
C LYS A 328 0.19 -16.31 2.21
N VAL A 329 0.70 -16.82 1.12
CA VAL A 329 -0.12 -17.44 0.06
C VAL A 329 -0.27 -18.94 0.26
N THR A 330 0.70 -19.59 0.90
CA THR A 330 0.76 -21.03 1.06
C THR A 330 0.77 -21.43 2.54
N GLU A 331 0.78 -22.74 2.79
CA GLU A 331 0.71 -23.35 4.11
C GLU A 331 1.65 -22.72 5.15
N ILE A 332 1.23 -22.76 6.42
CA ILE A 332 2.06 -22.37 7.55
C ILE A 332 3.15 -23.44 7.71
N GLU A 333 4.33 -23.20 7.15
CA GLU A 333 5.36 -24.23 7.01
C GLU A 333 6.49 -24.14 8.04
N SER A 334 6.68 -23.02 8.72
CA SER A 334 7.90 -22.85 9.48
C SER A 334 7.73 -22.23 10.86
N ASP A 335 8.62 -22.67 11.77
CA ASP A 335 8.83 -22.02 13.07
C ASP A 335 9.21 -20.53 12.93
N TYR A 336 9.81 -20.14 11.79
CA TYR A 336 10.21 -18.76 11.50
C TYR A 336 9.00 -17.82 11.38
N GLU A 337 8.04 -18.15 10.51
CA GLU A 337 6.83 -17.33 10.35
C GLU A 337 5.96 -17.34 11.60
N GLY A 338 5.82 -18.52 12.23
CA GLY A 338 5.15 -18.62 13.52
C GLY A 338 5.77 -17.74 14.59
N ASN A 339 7.09 -17.71 14.68
CA ASN A 339 7.78 -16.85 15.64
C ASN A 339 7.64 -15.36 15.26
N HIS A 340 7.72 -15.01 13.98
CA HIS A 340 7.58 -13.63 13.51
C HIS A 340 6.19 -13.07 13.84
N ILE A 341 5.13 -13.80 13.52
CA ILE A 341 3.75 -13.41 13.85
C ILE A 341 3.55 -13.30 15.37
N LYS A 342 4.02 -14.28 16.15
CA LYS A 342 3.90 -14.25 17.61
C LYS A 342 4.68 -13.11 18.24
N GLN A 343 5.88 -12.83 17.76
CA GLN A 343 6.69 -11.72 18.26
C GLN A 343 6.09 -10.38 17.85
N GLY A 344 5.67 -10.22 16.59
CA GLY A 344 5.01 -9.03 16.09
C GLY A 344 3.76 -8.69 16.91
N ASN A 345 2.87 -9.66 17.14
CA ASN A 345 1.70 -9.51 17.99
C ASN A 345 2.08 -9.13 19.43
N SER A 346 3.02 -9.86 20.06
CA SER A 346 3.40 -9.60 21.46
C SER A 346 4.10 -8.26 21.68
N ASN A 347 4.78 -7.73 20.67
CA ASN A 347 5.53 -6.47 20.72
C ASN A 347 4.72 -5.28 20.18
N GLY A 348 3.54 -5.53 19.59
CA GLY A 348 2.74 -4.49 18.93
C GLY A 348 3.33 -4.02 17.59
N ASN A 349 4.12 -4.87 16.93
CA ASN A 349 4.75 -4.60 15.64
C ASN A 349 4.09 -5.39 14.49
N LEU A 350 2.86 -5.84 14.67
CA LEU A 350 2.05 -6.51 13.66
C LEU A 350 0.73 -5.76 13.56
N ASP A 351 0.48 -5.12 12.44
CA ASP A 351 -0.79 -4.45 12.16
C ASP A 351 -1.79 -5.40 11.50
N ALA A 352 -1.33 -6.28 10.61
CA ALA A 352 -2.16 -7.32 10.00
C ALA A 352 -1.33 -8.51 9.49
N TRP A 353 -1.97 -9.67 9.44
CA TRP A 353 -1.40 -10.88 8.83
C TRP A 353 -2.41 -11.53 7.89
N PHE A 354 -2.18 -11.37 6.59
CA PHE A 354 -2.99 -11.96 5.54
C PHE A 354 -2.57 -13.41 5.26
N ILE A 355 -3.50 -14.34 5.30
CA ILE A 355 -3.23 -15.75 5.02
C ILE A 355 -4.36 -16.39 4.20
N HIS A 356 -4.00 -17.04 3.08
CA HIS A 356 -4.93 -17.92 2.37
C HIS A 356 -5.18 -19.16 3.23
N LEU A 357 -6.40 -19.30 3.70
CA LEU A 357 -6.75 -20.38 4.61
C LEU A 357 -8.12 -20.96 4.26
N ALA A 358 -8.23 -22.28 4.34
CA ALA A 358 -9.45 -23.02 4.05
C ALA A 358 -10.04 -22.66 2.67
N GLU A 359 -9.17 -22.47 1.70
CA GLU A 359 -9.54 -22.18 0.32
C GLU A 359 -9.95 -23.49 -0.39
N GLY A 360 -11.22 -23.84 -0.24
CA GLY A 360 -11.86 -25.06 -0.73
C GLY A 360 -13.04 -25.47 0.14
N ILE A 361 -13.76 -26.49 -0.29
CA ILE A 361 -15.03 -26.94 0.32
C ILE A 361 -14.92 -28.29 1.02
N ASP A 362 -13.73 -28.88 1.09
CA ASP A 362 -13.48 -30.17 1.70
C ASP A 362 -12.86 -30.07 3.11
N GLU A 363 -12.82 -31.22 3.79
CA GLU A 363 -12.28 -31.32 5.16
C GLU A 363 -10.77 -30.99 5.20
N SER A 364 -10.03 -31.24 4.11
CA SER A 364 -8.59 -30.91 4.09
C SER A 364 -8.36 -29.40 4.14
N SER A 365 -9.20 -28.62 3.45
CA SER A 365 -9.17 -27.16 3.50
C SER A 365 -9.55 -26.66 4.90
N ARG A 366 -10.62 -27.19 5.52
CA ARG A 366 -11.02 -26.78 6.86
C ARG A 366 -9.93 -27.05 7.91
N SER A 367 -9.26 -28.19 7.81
CA SER A 367 -8.23 -28.57 8.77
C SER A 367 -7.01 -27.65 8.80
N GLU A 368 -6.85 -26.75 7.82
CA GLU A 368 -5.84 -25.70 7.85
C GLU A 368 -6.03 -24.74 9.05
N PHE A 369 -7.27 -24.50 9.48
CA PHE A 369 -7.56 -23.73 10.69
C PHE A 369 -7.03 -24.38 11.97
N ASP A 370 -7.06 -25.72 12.05
CA ASP A 370 -6.49 -26.44 13.17
C ASP A 370 -4.98 -26.20 13.31
N VAL A 371 -4.28 -25.96 12.20
CA VAL A 371 -2.84 -25.64 12.21
C VAL A 371 -2.58 -24.30 12.86
N LEU A 372 -3.42 -23.27 12.61
CA LEU A 372 -3.33 -21.98 13.31
C LEU A 372 -3.45 -22.17 14.83
N VAL A 373 -4.50 -22.88 15.25
CA VAL A 373 -4.78 -23.11 16.68
C VAL A 373 -3.67 -23.90 17.35
N GLN A 374 -3.18 -24.98 16.70
CA GLN A 374 -2.12 -25.84 17.26
C GLN A 374 -0.78 -25.11 17.40
N ASN A 375 -0.55 -24.10 16.57
CA ASN A 375 0.69 -23.31 16.59
C ASN A 375 0.55 -21.98 17.35
N ASP A 376 -0.57 -21.74 18.05
CA ASP A 376 -0.87 -20.47 18.74
C ASP A 376 -0.73 -19.24 17.81
N LEU A 377 -1.23 -19.35 16.57
CA LEU A 377 -1.17 -18.33 15.54
C LEU A 377 -2.53 -17.65 15.28
N LEU A 378 -3.56 -18.01 16.03
CA LEU A 378 -4.86 -17.35 15.98
C LEU A 378 -4.77 -16.05 16.81
N VAL A 379 -4.34 -14.97 16.17
CA VAL A 379 -4.11 -13.64 16.76
C VAL A 379 -5.14 -12.63 16.23
N GLU A 380 -5.34 -11.51 16.94
CA GLU A 380 -6.32 -10.48 16.58
C GLU A 380 -6.06 -9.88 15.18
N GLU A 381 -4.79 -9.72 14.81
CA GLU A 381 -4.35 -9.12 13.55
C GLU A 381 -4.52 -10.05 12.33
N ILE A 382 -5.07 -11.26 12.52
CA ILE A 382 -5.25 -12.21 11.42
C ILE A 382 -6.33 -11.74 10.44
N VAL A 383 -6.00 -11.80 9.15
CA VAL A 383 -6.94 -11.67 8.04
C VAL A 383 -6.97 -12.99 7.28
N ILE A 384 -8.00 -13.77 7.46
CA ILE A 384 -8.21 -15.02 6.70
C ILE A 384 -8.73 -14.66 5.32
N ILE A 385 -7.99 -15.04 4.28
CA ILE A 385 -8.42 -14.93 2.90
C ILE A 385 -9.21 -16.19 2.52
N HIS A 386 -10.32 -16.03 1.81
CA HIS A 386 -11.33 -17.02 1.42
C HIS A 386 -12.12 -17.60 2.58
N GLY A 387 -11.53 -18.45 3.43
CA GLY A 387 -12.25 -19.13 4.51
C GLY A 387 -13.43 -19.99 4.04
N THR A 388 -13.44 -20.44 2.78
CA THR A 388 -14.59 -21.10 2.12
C THR A 388 -15.00 -22.40 2.81
N GLY A 389 -14.03 -23.15 3.36
CA GLY A 389 -14.25 -24.40 4.07
C GLY A 389 -14.61 -24.25 5.54
N LEU A 390 -14.57 -23.03 6.10
CA LEU A 390 -14.82 -22.79 7.52
C LEU A 390 -16.32 -22.96 7.86
N THR A 391 -16.57 -23.30 9.12
CA THR A 391 -17.91 -23.47 9.67
C THR A 391 -18.07 -22.68 10.97
N GLN A 392 -19.21 -22.80 11.63
CA GLN A 392 -19.55 -22.00 12.81
C GLN A 392 -18.49 -22.07 13.94
N PRO A 393 -17.87 -23.20 14.30
CA PRO A 393 -16.86 -23.21 15.34
C PRO A 393 -15.62 -22.37 15.03
N GLU A 394 -15.15 -22.39 13.77
CA GLU A 394 -13.98 -21.63 13.34
C GLU A 394 -14.32 -20.13 13.26
N PHE A 395 -15.49 -19.76 12.72
CA PHE A 395 -15.95 -18.38 12.71
C PHE A 395 -16.17 -17.82 14.12
N SER A 396 -16.71 -18.65 15.05
CA SER A 396 -16.84 -18.23 16.45
C SER A 396 -15.47 -17.95 17.09
N ALA A 397 -14.48 -18.81 16.84
CA ALA A 397 -13.11 -18.60 17.34
C ALA A 397 -12.47 -17.36 16.71
N LEU A 398 -12.69 -17.10 15.43
CA LEU A 398 -12.18 -15.91 14.72
C LEU A 398 -12.84 -14.62 15.24
N GLY A 399 -14.16 -14.62 15.42
CA GLY A 399 -14.91 -13.48 15.97
C GLY A 399 -14.55 -13.18 17.43
N ASP A 400 -14.33 -14.21 18.25
CA ASP A 400 -13.94 -14.07 19.67
C ASP A 400 -12.60 -13.34 19.85
N ILE A 401 -11.69 -13.43 18.89
CA ILE A 401 -10.39 -12.72 18.92
C ILE A 401 -10.40 -11.38 18.18
N GLY A 402 -11.51 -11.01 17.51
CA GLY A 402 -11.57 -9.80 16.69
C GLY A 402 -10.94 -9.94 15.30
N GLY A 403 -10.66 -11.16 14.85
CA GLY A 403 -10.04 -11.41 13.54
C GLY A 403 -10.93 -11.07 12.35
N SER A 404 -10.34 -10.96 11.18
CA SER A 404 -10.98 -10.49 9.94
C SER A 404 -11.02 -11.58 8.86
N LEU A 405 -11.95 -11.39 7.90
CA LEU A 405 -12.15 -12.29 6.76
C LEU A 405 -12.19 -11.47 5.46
N ALA A 406 -11.31 -11.76 4.51
CA ALA A 406 -11.37 -11.27 3.14
C ALA A 406 -12.16 -12.27 2.28
N TRP A 407 -13.40 -11.91 1.96
CA TRP A 407 -14.32 -12.71 1.17
C TRP A 407 -14.17 -12.39 -0.32
N SER A 408 -13.94 -13.40 -1.14
CA SER A 408 -13.81 -13.31 -2.60
C SER A 408 -14.90 -14.13 -3.29
N PRO A 409 -16.17 -13.61 -3.32
CA PRO A 409 -17.32 -14.39 -3.81
C PRO A 409 -17.15 -14.87 -5.24
N THR A 410 -16.67 -14.04 -6.16
CA THR A 410 -16.52 -14.42 -7.57
C THR A 410 -15.55 -15.59 -7.73
N SER A 411 -14.35 -15.48 -7.15
CA SER A 411 -13.33 -16.52 -7.22
C SER A 411 -13.82 -17.83 -6.59
N ASN A 412 -14.42 -17.75 -5.40
CA ASN A 412 -14.94 -18.93 -4.72
C ASN A 412 -16.02 -19.65 -5.54
N LEU A 413 -16.96 -18.90 -6.12
CA LEU A 413 -18.04 -19.46 -6.94
C LEU A 413 -17.52 -20.07 -8.26
N LEU A 414 -16.57 -19.41 -8.92
CA LEU A 414 -15.97 -19.90 -10.16
C LEU A 414 -15.13 -21.17 -9.92
N LEU A 415 -14.29 -21.18 -8.89
CA LEU A 415 -13.36 -22.29 -8.64
C LEU A 415 -14.05 -23.48 -7.94
N TYR A 416 -14.93 -23.24 -6.97
CA TYR A 416 -15.49 -24.27 -6.10
C TYR A 416 -16.99 -24.51 -6.30
N GLY A 417 -17.70 -23.58 -6.96
CA GLY A 417 -19.17 -23.63 -7.10
C GLY A 417 -19.92 -23.26 -5.81
N GLU A 418 -19.20 -22.97 -4.74
CA GLU A 418 -19.71 -22.56 -3.43
C GLU A 418 -18.87 -21.37 -2.95
N THR A 419 -19.39 -20.60 -1.98
CA THR A 419 -18.65 -19.51 -1.35
C THR A 419 -18.73 -19.64 0.18
N THR A 420 -17.93 -18.82 0.86
CA THR A 420 -17.84 -18.75 2.33
C THR A 420 -19.22 -18.54 2.98
N ASP A 421 -19.46 -19.18 4.11
CA ASP A 421 -20.69 -19.00 4.90
C ASP A 421 -20.67 -17.62 5.62
N ILE A 422 -20.94 -16.58 4.83
CA ILE A 422 -20.93 -15.18 5.28
C ILE A 422 -22.04 -14.90 6.31
N TYR A 423 -23.16 -15.60 6.22
CA TYR A 423 -24.22 -15.47 7.22
C TYR A 423 -23.71 -15.85 8.61
N THR A 424 -23.03 -16.98 8.72
CA THR A 424 -22.43 -17.43 9.97
C THR A 424 -21.27 -16.52 10.39
N ALA A 425 -20.36 -16.17 9.50
CA ALA A 425 -19.26 -15.28 9.81
C ALA A 425 -19.73 -13.93 10.39
N LYS A 426 -20.74 -13.30 9.75
CA LYS A 426 -21.34 -12.05 10.25
C LYS A 426 -22.02 -12.25 11.62
N SER A 427 -22.74 -13.35 11.81
CA SER A 427 -23.45 -13.62 13.06
C SER A 427 -22.51 -13.89 14.24
N GLU A 428 -21.31 -14.38 13.99
CA GLU A 428 -20.26 -14.61 14.99
C GLU A 428 -19.36 -13.37 15.20
N GLY A 429 -19.66 -12.24 14.53
CA GLY A 429 -19.00 -10.96 14.75
C GLY A 429 -17.65 -10.82 14.05
N VAL A 430 -17.36 -11.66 13.05
CA VAL A 430 -16.15 -11.53 12.22
C VAL A 430 -16.21 -10.22 11.42
N ASN A 431 -15.11 -9.47 11.38
CA ASN A 431 -14.98 -8.32 10.50
C ASN A 431 -14.85 -8.79 9.05
N ILE A 432 -15.82 -8.47 8.20
CA ILE A 432 -15.90 -8.94 6.81
C ILE A 432 -15.45 -7.84 5.87
N MET A 433 -14.51 -8.19 5.00
CA MET A 433 -14.02 -7.38 3.88
C MET A 433 -14.28 -8.12 2.57
N ILE A 434 -14.38 -7.39 1.46
CA ILE A 434 -14.58 -7.96 0.12
C ILE A 434 -13.34 -7.71 -0.71
N GLY A 435 -12.72 -8.80 -1.23
CA GLY A 435 -11.51 -8.78 -2.05
C GLY A 435 -11.73 -9.45 -3.41
N PRO A 436 -11.35 -8.78 -4.52
CA PRO A 436 -11.51 -9.28 -5.88
C PRO A 436 -10.77 -10.58 -6.20
N ASP A 437 -9.70 -10.90 -5.45
CA ASP A 437 -8.73 -11.94 -5.78
C ASP A 437 -7.95 -11.54 -7.06
N TRP A 438 -7.90 -12.34 -8.06
CA TRP A 438 -7.19 -12.12 -9.31
C TRP A 438 -8.10 -12.27 -10.53
N SER A 439 -7.80 -11.54 -11.62
CA SER A 439 -8.69 -11.54 -12.81
C SER A 439 -8.94 -12.91 -13.45
N PRO A 440 -8.06 -13.93 -13.38
CA PRO A 440 -8.36 -15.26 -13.91
C PRO A 440 -9.54 -16.00 -13.27
N SER A 441 -9.87 -15.73 -12.02
CA SER A 441 -11.05 -16.34 -11.37
C SER A 441 -11.89 -15.36 -10.55
N GLY A 442 -11.47 -14.12 -10.42
CA GLY A 442 -12.14 -13.08 -9.65
C GLY A 442 -12.49 -11.87 -10.50
N SER A 443 -12.50 -10.72 -9.89
CA SER A 443 -12.78 -9.45 -10.54
C SER A 443 -11.57 -8.51 -10.50
N LYS A 444 -11.62 -7.38 -11.19
CA LYS A 444 -10.48 -6.46 -11.30
C LYS A 444 -10.42 -5.41 -10.19
N SER A 445 -11.52 -5.17 -9.47
CA SER A 445 -11.64 -4.09 -8.48
C SER A 445 -12.69 -4.42 -7.42
N SER A 446 -12.55 -3.79 -6.26
CA SER A 446 -13.50 -3.93 -5.15
C SER A 446 -14.93 -3.53 -5.54
N MET A 447 -15.10 -2.51 -6.38
CA MET A 447 -16.41 -2.07 -6.86
C MET A 447 -17.12 -3.15 -7.71
N HIS A 448 -16.39 -3.92 -8.50
CA HIS A 448 -16.95 -5.04 -9.26
C HIS A 448 -17.31 -6.21 -8.34
N GLU A 449 -16.43 -6.55 -7.42
CA GLU A 449 -16.66 -7.65 -6.48
C GLU A 449 -17.85 -7.37 -5.58
N LEU A 450 -18.07 -6.10 -5.20
CA LEU A 450 -19.19 -5.65 -4.40
C LEU A 450 -20.54 -5.97 -5.06
N LYS A 451 -20.65 -5.92 -6.39
CA LYS A 451 -21.88 -6.27 -7.13
C LYS A 451 -22.25 -7.74 -6.95
N ILE A 452 -21.26 -8.63 -7.00
CA ILE A 452 -21.47 -10.07 -6.80
C ILE A 452 -21.86 -10.33 -5.35
N ALA A 453 -21.23 -9.65 -4.40
CA ALA A 453 -21.57 -9.73 -2.98
C ALA A 453 -23.01 -9.26 -2.71
N ASP A 454 -23.43 -8.11 -3.25
CA ASP A 454 -24.80 -7.59 -3.15
C ASP A 454 -25.83 -8.56 -3.78
N TRP A 455 -25.50 -9.08 -4.97
CA TRP A 455 -26.37 -10.07 -5.62
C TRP A 455 -26.52 -11.33 -4.77
N TRP A 456 -25.42 -11.84 -4.20
CA TRP A 456 -25.42 -13.02 -3.34
C TRP A 456 -26.19 -12.76 -2.04
N ASP A 457 -25.97 -11.62 -1.44
CA ASP A 457 -26.69 -11.22 -0.22
C ASP A 457 -28.20 -11.20 -0.42
N ARG A 458 -28.68 -10.52 -1.45
CA ARG A 458 -30.12 -10.42 -1.73
C ARG A 458 -30.78 -11.73 -2.16
N ASN A 459 -30.07 -12.56 -2.94
CA ASN A 459 -30.68 -13.73 -3.57
C ASN A 459 -30.45 -15.02 -2.78
N VAL A 460 -29.41 -15.09 -1.93
CA VAL A 460 -29.02 -16.32 -1.24
C VAL A 460 -29.02 -16.15 0.28
N LEU A 461 -28.42 -15.06 0.80
CA LEU A 461 -28.28 -14.86 2.25
C LEU A 461 -29.57 -14.30 2.89
N GLY A 462 -30.45 -13.66 2.10
CA GLY A 462 -31.69 -13.08 2.58
C GLY A 462 -31.56 -11.62 3.03
N ASP A 463 -30.70 -10.86 2.40
CA ASP A 463 -30.52 -9.40 2.57
C ASP A 463 -30.07 -9.05 4.00
N ILE A 464 -28.91 -9.62 4.40
CA ILE A 464 -28.37 -9.47 5.76
C ILE A 464 -27.49 -8.24 5.93
N PHE A 465 -27.06 -7.62 4.83
CA PHE A 465 -26.29 -6.38 4.82
C PHE A 465 -27.16 -5.21 4.39
N SER A 466 -26.99 -4.07 5.03
CA SER A 466 -27.41 -2.78 4.46
C SER A 466 -26.42 -2.34 3.38
N ASP A 467 -26.85 -1.44 2.48
CA ASP A 467 -25.97 -0.86 1.46
C ASP A 467 -24.73 -0.17 2.09
N TYR A 468 -24.92 0.49 3.25
CA TYR A 468 -23.84 1.07 4.03
C TYR A 468 -22.81 0.02 4.50
N GLU A 469 -23.28 -1.08 5.10
CA GLU A 469 -22.39 -2.16 5.55
C GLU A 469 -21.64 -2.80 4.37
N LEU A 470 -22.26 -2.93 3.20
CA LEU A 470 -21.58 -3.42 2.00
C LEU A 470 -20.46 -2.47 1.57
N VAL A 471 -20.67 -1.15 1.58
CA VAL A 471 -19.60 -0.18 1.26
C VAL A 471 -18.50 -0.17 2.32
N GLN A 472 -18.83 -0.41 3.59
CA GLN A 472 -17.81 -0.56 4.64
C GLN A 472 -16.85 -1.71 4.35
N THR A 473 -17.28 -2.79 3.71
CA THR A 473 -16.42 -3.95 3.40
C THR A 473 -15.27 -3.65 2.44
N ILE A 474 -15.32 -2.54 1.72
CA ILE A 474 -14.28 -2.07 0.79
C ILE A 474 -13.68 -0.71 1.23
N THR A 475 -13.99 -0.24 2.43
CA THR A 475 -13.51 1.03 3.00
C THR A 475 -13.11 0.83 4.46
N THR A 476 -13.99 1.20 5.40
CA THR A 476 -13.69 1.27 6.84
C THR A 476 -13.34 -0.08 7.45
N ASN A 477 -14.00 -1.17 7.06
CA ASN A 477 -13.68 -2.50 7.60
C ASN A 477 -12.26 -2.92 7.25
N VAL A 478 -11.76 -2.50 6.07
CA VAL A 478 -10.39 -2.83 5.64
C VAL A 478 -9.38 -2.06 6.47
N VAL A 479 -9.52 -0.73 6.59
CA VAL A 479 -8.56 0.08 7.37
C VAL A 479 -8.57 -0.29 8.84
N ASP A 480 -9.73 -0.69 9.39
CA ASP A 480 -9.83 -1.16 10.77
C ASP A 480 -9.07 -2.50 10.97
N ALA A 481 -9.08 -3.38 9.94
CA ALA A 481 -8.36 -4.66 9.98
C ALA A 481 -6.84 -4.54 9.83
N ILE A 482 -6.35 -3.49 9.16
CA ILE A 482 -4.92 -3.33 8.81
C ILE A 482 -4.23 -2.20 9.58
N GLY A 483 -4.88 -1.63 10.59
CA GLY A 483 -4.32 -0.57 11.41
C GLY A 483 -4.18 0.79 10.71
N TRP A 484 -4.93 1.04 9.63
CA TRP A 484 -4.85 2.28 8.86
C TRP A 484 -5.96 3.30 9.16
N SER A 485 -6.79 3.07 10.15
CA SER A 485 -7.97 3.91 10.46
C SER A 485 -7.63 5.37 10.76
N ASP A 486 -6.42 5.65 11.27
CA ASP A 486 -5.92 7.00 11.53
C ASP A 486 -5.24 7.64 10.31
N HIS A 487 -5.22 6.94 9.17
CA HIS A 487 -4.50 7.40 7.97
C HIS A 487 -5.38 7.56 6.73
N THR A 488 -6.35 6.66 6.51
CA THR A 488 -7.22 6.67 5.31
C THR A 488 -8.54 5.93 5.55
N GLY A 489 -9.35 5.69 4.50
CA GLY A 489 -10.62 4.94 4.54
C GLY A 489 -11.83 5.76 5.01
N ARG A 490 -11.62 7.04 5.35
CA ARG A 490 -12.65 8.03 5.69
C ARG A 490 -12.28 9.39 5.08
N ILE A 491 -13.27 10.29 4.95
CA ILE A 491 -13.02 11.67 4.55
C ILE A 491 -13.04 12.53 5.82
N GLN A 492 -11.86 12.80 6.35
CA GLN A 492 -11.68 13.57 7.58
C GLN A 492 -10.38 14.38 7.49
N SER A 493 -10.38 15.58 8.10
CA SER A 493 -9.17 16.42 8.21
C SER A 493 -8.03 15.66 8.89
N GLY A 494 -6.85 15.70 8.28
CA GLY A 494 -5.63 15.02 8.73
C GLY A 494 -5.39 13.65 8.07
N LEU A 495 -6.38 13.07 7.39
CA LEU A 495 -6.20 11.80 6.69
C LEU A 495 -5.64 12.01 5.28
N ALA A 496 -5.04 10.97 4.72
CA ALA A 496 -4.56 10.96 3.35
C ALA A 496 -5.70 11.21 2.36
N ALA A 497 -5.42 12.00 1.33
CA ALA A 497 -6.37 12.30 0.28
C ALA A 497 -6.44 11.15 -0.76
N ASP A 498 -6.88 9.98 -0.29
CA ASP A 498 -7.22 8.83 -1.11
C ASP A 498 -8.72 8.86 -1.37
N LEU A 499 -9.14 9.26 -2.56
CA LEU A 499 -10.52 9.59 -2.86
C LEU A 499 -10.99 8.98 -4.17
N VAL A 500 -12.28 8.65 -4.25
CA VAL A 500 -12.95 8.33 -5.50
C VAL A 500 -14.19 9.19 -5.67
N VAL A 501 -14.40 9.72 -6.87
CA VAL A 501 -15.59 10.46 -7.26
C VAL A 501 -16.37 9.61 -8.26
N LEU A 502 -17.63 9.35 -7.97
CA LEU A 502 -18.56 8.66 -8.86
C LEU A 502 -19.64 9.59 -9.38
N ASP A 503 -20.16 9.32 -10.57
CA ASP A 503 -21.41 9.93 -11.02
C ASP A 503 -22.51 9.74 -9.98
N THR A 504 -23.33 10.78 -9.80
CA THR A 504 -24.45 10.72 -8.86
C THR A 504 -25.75 10.37 -9.61
N PHE A 505 -26.12 9.10 -9.60
CA PHE A 505 -27.34 8.61 -10.25
C PHE A 505 -28.34 8.01 -9.27
N GLU A 506 -27.91 7.64 -8.05
CA GLU A 506 -28.76 7.16 -6.98
C GLU A 506 -28.90 8.17 -5.84
N ALA A 507 -30.09 8.21 -5.22
CA ALA A 507 -30.35 9.08 -4.07
C ALA A 507 -29.64 8.56 -2.81
N ASP A 508 -29.62 7.25 -2.60
CA ASP A 508 -28.83 6.59 -1.56
C ASP A 508 -27.36 6.54 -2.02
N PRO A 509 -26.44 7.18 -1.30
CA PRO A 509 -25.04 7.22 -1.72
C PRO A 509 -24.35 5.85 -1.67
N TYR A 510 -24.81 4.94 -0.84
CA TYR A 510 -24.22 3.60 -0.72
C TYR A 510 -24.70 2.70 -1.87
N ARG A 511 -25.98 2.79 -2.23
CA ARG A 511 -26.51 2.12 -3.43
C ARG A 511 -25.83 2.66 -4.70
N ASN A 512 -25.49 3.94 -4.74
CA ASN A 512 -24.76 4.55 -5.84
C ASN A 512 -23.40 3.87 -6.07
N VAL A 513 -22.65 3.50 -5.01
CA VAL A 513 -21.38 2.73 -5.14
C VAL A 513 -21.65 1.33 -5.69
N ILE A 514 -22.67 0.64 -5.17
CA ILE A 514 -22.98 -0.75 -5.53
C ILE A 514 -23.40 -0.86 -7.01
N GLU A 515 -24.12 0.12 -7.54
CA GLU A 515 -24.59 0.13 -8.94
C GLU A 515 -23.56 0.70 -9.92
N ALA A 516 -22.56 1.49 -9.45
CA ALA A 516 -21.58 2.18 -10.30
C ALA A 516 -20.72 1.19 -11.11
N ILE A 517 -20.32 1.59 -12.31
CA ILE A 517 -19.42 0.86 -13.21
C ILE A 517 -18.22 1.76 -13.57
N ASP A 518 -17.19 1.23 -14.22
CA ASP A 518 -15.98 2.00 -14.56
C ASP A 518 -16.26 3.35 -15.27
N PRO A 519 -17.18 3.44 -16.25
CA PRO A 519 -17.51 4.72 -16.86
C PRO A 519 -18.01 5.78 -15.88
N ASP A 520 -18.63 5.37 -14.75
CA ASP A 520 -19.17 6.27 -13.74
C ASP A 520 -18.09 6.84 -12.81
N VAL A 521 -16.86 6.33 -12.88
CA VAL A 521 -15.72 6.85 -12.09
C VAL A 521 -15.24 8.16 -12.72
N ARG A 522 -15.52 9.28 -12.06
CA ARG A 522 -15.19 10.63 -12.52
C ARG A 522 -13.79 11.07 -12.16
N LEU A 523 -13.26 10.60 -11.02
CA LEU A 523 -11.92 10.92 -10.55
C LEU A 523 -11.47 9.90 -9.54
N VAL A 524 -10.21 9.50 -9.60
CA VAL A 524 -9.51 8.78 -8.53
C VAL A 524 -8.26 9.56 -8.16
N VAL A 525 -8.13 9.81 -6.87
CA VAL A 525 -7.00 10.53 -6.26
C VAL A 525 -6.32 9.56 -5.29
N VAL A 526 -5.02 9.38 -5.44
CA VAL A 526 -4.20 8.57 -4.52
C VAL A 526 -3.20 9.49 -3.84
N GLY A 527 -3.29 9.58 -2.52
CA GLY A 527 -2.46 10.47 -1.71
C GLY A 527 -2.41 11.90 -2.24
N GLY A 528 -3.52 12.45 -2.73
CA GLY A 528 -3.62 13.81 -3.28
C GLY A 528 -3.26 13.96 -4.76
N LEU A 529 -2.75 12.90 -5.43
CA LEU A 529 -2.50 12.91 -6.88
C LEU A 529 -3.73 12.44 -7.66
N PRO A 530 -4.21 13.19 -8.65
CA PRO A 530 -5.22 12.73 -9.58
C PRO A 530 -4.60 11.75 -10.58
N VAL A 531 -4.95 10.47 -10.49
CA VAL A 531 -4.35 9.41 -11.33
C VAL A 531 -5.22 9.07 -12.54
N PHE A 532 -6.54 9.07 -12.36
CA PHE A 532 -7.50 8.64 -13.39
C PHE A 532 -8.80 9.43 -13.25
N GLY A 533 -9.44 9.81 -14.36
CA GLY A 533 -10.74 10.47 -14.29
C GLY A 533 -11.26 11.01 -15.61
N ASP A 534 -12.33 11.80 -15.52
CA ASP A 534 -12.90 12.55 -16.64
C ASP A 534 -11.89 13.56 -17.14
N VAL A 535 -11.81 13.71 -18.48
CA VAL A 535 -10.79 14.55 -19.12
C VAL A 535 -10.82 16.01 -18.64
N ASP A 536 -12.01 16.56 -18.45
CA ASP A 536 -12.17 17.94 -18.00
C ASP A 536 -11.74 18.16 -16.55
N ILE A 537 -11.99 17.20 -15.68
CA ILE A 537 -11.55 17.24 -14.28
C ILE A 537 -10.03 17.07 -14.20
N MET A 538 -9.50 16.04 -14.86
CA MET A 538 -8.06 15.77 -14.87
C MET A 538 -7.26 16.94 -15.44
N GLN A 539 -7.69 17.50 -16.59
CA GLN A 539 -7.02 18.66 -17.20
C GLN A 539 -7.15 19.95 -16.39
N ALA A 540 -8.11 20.05 -15.47
CA ALA A 540 -8.20 21.17 -14.55
C ALA A 540 -7.25 21.03 -13.34
N LEU A 541 -6.79 19.82 -13.09
CA LEU A 541 -5.85 19.48 -12.00
C LEU A 541 -4.41 19.34 -12.48
N ASP A 542 -4.20 18.87 -13.71
CA ASP A 542 -2.90 18.65 -14.32
C ASP A 542 -2.93 18.90 -15.83
N ASP A 543 -1.91 19.62 -16.34
CA ASP A 543 -1.79 19.96 -17.77
C ASP A 543 -1.19 18.80 -18.62
N GLU A 544 -0.56 17.77 -18.01
CA GLU A 544 0.23 16.73 -18.69
C GLU A 544 -0.45 15.34 -18.76
N VAL A 545 -1.77 15.29 -18.72
CA VAL A 545 -2.53 14.04 -18.75
C VAL A 545 -2.57 13.38 -20.13
N GLU A 546 -2.50 12.06 -20.19
CA GLU A 546 -2.77 11.28 -21.40
C GLU A 546 -4.25 10.94 -21.50
N ILE A 547 -4.80 11.10 -22.72
CA ILE A 547 -6.21 10.79 -22.98
C ILE A 547 -6.32 9.36 -23.51
N ILE A 548 -7.10 8.54 -22.80
CA ILE A 548 -7.47 7.20 -23.22
C ILE A 548 -8.92 7.15 -23.67
N GLN A 549 -9.16 6.42 -24.73
CA GLN A 549 -10.48 6.32 -25.33
C GLN A 549 -10.82 4.86 -25.62
N GLY A 550 -11.97 4.41 -25.12
CA GLY A 550 -12.55 3.11 -25.38
C GLY A 550 -13.93 3.22 -26.04
N ASP A 551 -14.60 2.08 -26.22
CA ASP A 551 -15.93 2.00 -26.81
C ASP A 551 -16.97 2.66 -25.87
N GLY A 552 -17.29 3.91 -26.15
CA GLY A 552 -18.36 4.64 -25.46
C GLY A 552 -17.92 5.57 -24.32
N PHE A 553 -16.65 5.61 -23.93
CA PHE A 553 -16.18 6.57 -22.93
C PHE A 553 -14.78 7.11 -23.25
N ARG A 554 -14.45 8.24 -22.61
CA ARG A 554 -13.19 8.95 -22.77
C ARG A 554 -12.72 9.43 -21.40
N LYS A 555 -11.55 8.94 -20.96
CA LYS A 555 -10.94 9.28 -19.69
C LYS A 555 -9.54 9.86 -19.90
N ALA A 556 -8.99 10.43 -18.85
CA ALA A 556 -7.61 10.85 -18.80
C ALA A 556 -6.88 10.10 -17.67
N VAL A 557 -5.59 9.88 -17.87
CA VAL A 557 -4.70 9.31 -16.87
C VAL A 557 -3.46 10.16 -16.75
N ASP A 558 -2.95 10.28 -15.53
CA ASP A 558 -1.58 10.65 -15.25
C ASP A 558 -0.97 9.53 -14.38
N ILE A 559 0.03 8.87 -14.94
CA ILE A 559 0.75 7.79 -14.30
C ILE A 559 2.24 8.11 -14.18
N THR A 560 2.62 9.34 -14.41
CA THR A 560 4.00 9.80 -14.26
C THR A 560 4.16 10.56 -12.94
N TYR A 561 5.35 10.47 -12.35
CA TYR A 561 5.70 11.20 -11.15
C TYR A 561 6.95 12.03 -11.40
N ASP A 562 6.84 13.34 -11.23
CA ASP A 562 7.98 14.24 -11.32
C ASP A 562 9.04 13.90 -10.26
N GLY A 563 10.30 13.91 -10.69
CA GLY A 563 11.42 13.67 -9.79
C GLY A 563 11.69 12.19 -9.47
N VAL A 564 10.90 11.26 -9.98
CA VAL A 564 11.12 9.81 -9.84
C VAL A 564 11.45 9.23 -11.22
N PRO A 565 12.73 8.98 -11.55
CA PRO A 565 13.13 8.53 -12.89
C PRO A 565 12.43 7.24 -13.34
N GLU A 566 12.22 6.31 -12.42
CA GLU A 566 11.56 5.02 -12.66
C GLU A 566 10.06 5.17 -12.94
N ALA A 567 9.46 6.26 -12.49
CA ALA A 567 8.02 6.55 -12.65
C ALA A 567 7.71 7.48 -13.84
N GLN A 568 8.65 7.70 -14.75
CA GLN A 568 8.45 8.54 -15.94
C GLN A 568 7.81 7.81 -17.12
N GLN A 569 7.56 6.50 -17.01
CA GLN A 569 6.92 5.75 -18.07
C GLN A 569 5.47 6.20 -18.26
N THR A 570 5.16 6.70 -19.45
CA THR A 570 3.81 7.11 -19.83
C THR A 570 2.88 5.91 -20.05
N PHE A 571 1.56 6.16 -20.07
CA PHE A 571 0.57 5.13 -20.41
C PHE A 571 0.82 4.53 -21.81
N SER A 572 1.13 5.37 -22.77
CA SER A 572 1.42 4.93 -24.13
C SER A 572 2.64 4.03 -24.22
N GLU A 573 3.73 4.35 -23.50
CA GLU A 573 4.95 3.53 -23.43
C GLU A 573 4.70 2.20 -22.70
N MET A 574 3.92 2.22 -21.62
CA MET A 574 3.51 1.00 -20.91
C MET A 574 2.72 0.06 -21.82
N MET A 575 1.76 0.57 -22.60
CA MET A 575 0.96 -0.23 -23.53
C MET A 575 1.79 -0.76 -24.70
N GLU A 576 2.78 0.01 -25.19
CA GLU A 576 3.72 -0.48 -26.21
C GLU A 576 4.55 -1.64 -25.69
N TYR A 577 5.07 -1.54 -24.46
CA TYR A 577 5.81 -2.62 -23.81
C TYR A 577 4.95 -3.90 -23.68
N LEU A 578 3.75 -3.79 -23.13
CA LEU A 578 2.84 -4.93 -22.92
C LEU A 578 2.45 -5.59 -24.26
N SER A 579 2.20 -4.80 -25.28
CA SER A 579 1.92 -5.32 -26.62
C SER A 579 3.12 -6.08 -27.19
N GLY A 580 4.34 -5.58 -26.97
CA GLY A 580 5.58 -6.18 -27.44
C GLY A 580 5.89 -7.51 -26.75
N CYS A 581 5.81 -7.59 -25.42
CA CYS A 581 6.09 -8.83 -24.68
C CYS A 581 5.01 -9.90 -24.92
N ASN A 582 3.79 -9.50 -25.26
CA ASN A 582 2.68 -10.43 -25.54
C ASN A 582 2.57 -10.84 -27.02
N GLU A 583 3.44 -10.33 -27.90
CA GLU A 583 3.39 -10.64 -29.33
C GLU A 583 3.54 -12.16 -29.59
N GLY A 584 2.59 -12.73 -30.30
CA GLY A 584 2.59 -14.16 -30.68
C GLY A 584 2.11 -15.10 -29.56
N LYS A 585 1.53 -14.60 -28.49
CA LYS A 585 0.88 -15.42 -27.46
C LYS A 585 -0.59 -15.67 -27.81
N ASP A 586 -1.09 -16.84 -27.38
CA ASP A 586 -2.50 -17.22 -27.57
C ASP A 586 -3.43 -16.57 -26.53
N VAL A 587 -2.87 -16.18 -25.38
CA VAL A 587 -3.61 -15.49 -24.32
C VAL A 587 -3.42 -13.98 -24.48
N PRO A 588 -4.47 -13.20 -24.74
CA PRO A 588 -4.38 -11.74 -24.86
C PRO A 588 -4.15 -11.07 -23.49
N ILE A 589 -3.63 -9.83 -23.51
CA ILE A 589 -3.70 -8.96 -22.33
C ILE A 589 -5.16 -8.58 -22.09
N GLU A 590 -5.59 -8.65 -20.84
CA GLU A 590 -6.94 -8.26 -20.44
C GLU A 590 -7.18 -6.75 -20.66
N TYR A 591 -8.43 -6.37 -20.83
CA TYR A 591 -8.79 -4.97 -21.06
C TYR A 591 -8.59 -4.12 -19.80
N LEU A 592 -8.24 -2.84 -20.01
CA LEU A 592 -8.13 -1.88 -18.91
C LEU A 592 -9.49 -1.62 -18.24
N PHE A 593 -10.54 -1.49 -19.04
CA PHE A 593 -11.89 -1.22 -18.57
C PHE A 593 -12.80 -2.42 -18.73
N THR A 594 -13.66 -2.63 -17.75
CA THR A 594 -14.78 -3.57 -17.84
C THR A 594 -16.04 -2.76 -18.05
N MET A 595 -16.66 -2.94 -19.20
CA MET A 595 -17.98 -2.35 -19.49
C MET A 595 -19.03 -3.27 -18.86
N GLY A 596 -19.85 -2.72 -17.97
CA GLY A 596 -21.03 -3.43 -17.48
C GLY A 596 -22.03 -3.66 -18.63
N ASP A 597 -22.64 -4.85 -18.68
CA ASP A 597 -23.79 -5.14 -19.55
C ASP A 597 -25.10 -4.64 -18.92
#